data_509c0363759a205b2fe45398797c223a
#
_entry.id   509c0363759a205b2fe45398797c223a
#
_cell.length_a   1.000
_cell.length_b   1.000
_cell.length_c   1.000
_cell.angle_alpha   90.00
_cell.angle_beta   90.00
_cell.angle_gamma   90.00
#
_symmetry.space_group_name_H-M   'P 1'
#
loop_
_entity.id
_entity.type
_entity.pdbx_description
1 polymer ?
#
loop_
_entity_poly.entity_id
_entity_poly.type
_entity_poly.pdbx_seq_one_letter_code
_entity_poly.pdbx_strand_id
1 'polypeptide(L)' 'MKHWEVEHEGNHLRIEWNESATFNLQTPIGGQWVDYHCFTCYGIDSEQEALEHAMEVLEQEDAA' A
#
# COMPACT_ATOMS: atom_id res chain seq x y z
N MET A 1 2.72 -6.11 12.07
CA MET A 1 2.82 -5.22 10.91
C MET A 1 3.35 -6.01 9.71
N LYS A 2 2.72 -5.84 8.57
CA LYS A 2 3.08 -6.55 7.35
C LYS A 2 3.38 -5.53 6.25
N HIS A 3 4.29 -5.86 5.35
CA HIS A 3 4.57 -4.99 4.23
C HIS A 3 4.92 -5.80 2.99
N TRP A 4 4.67 -5.21 1.82
CA TRP A 4 4.97 -5.81 0.53
C TRP A 4 5.62 -4.77 -0.37
N GLU A 5 6.56 -5.21 -1.18
CA GLU A 5 7.14 -4.37 -2.22
C GLU A 5 6.50 -4.76 -3.54
N VAL A 6 6.00 -3.78 -4.27
CA VAL A 6 5.29 -4.01 -5.53
C VAL A 6 5.78 -3.05 -6.60
N GLU A 7 5.52 -3.39 -7.86
CA GLU A 7 5.76 -2.47 -8.97
C GLU A 7 4.41 -2.05 -9.54
N HIS A 8 4.24 -0.77 -9.75
CA HIS A 8 3.02 -0.21 -10.30
C HIS A 8 3.38 0.91 -11.28
N GLU A 9 3.02 0.72 -12.55
CA GLU A 9 3.32 1.67 -13.64
C GLU A 9 4.81 2.06 -13.71
N GLY A 10 5.69 1.08 -13.54
CA GLY A 10 7.12 1.30 -13.60
C GLY A 10 7.74 1.84 -12.32
N ASN A 11 6.94 2.08 -11.29
CA ASN A 11 7.43 2.58 -10.00
C ASN A 11 7.49 1.45 -8.99
N HIS A 12 8.59 1.41 -8.25
CA HIS A 12 8.74 0.46 -7.15
C HIS A 12 8.15 1.11 -5.91
N LEU A 13 7.13 0.47 -5.33
CA LEU A 13 6.41 1.00 -4.18
C LEU A 13 6.36 -0.03 -3.07
N ARG A 14 6.09 0.45 -1.86
CA ARG A 14 5.92 -0.43 -0.71
C ARG A 14 4.57 -0.17 -0.07
N ILE A 15 3.86 -1.24 0.26
CA ILE A 15 2.58 -1.18 0.96
C ILE A 15 2.83 -1.69 2.37
N GLU A 16 2.46 -0.90 3.36
CA GLU A 16 2.57 -1.29 4.75
C GLU A 16 1.18 -1.41 5.35
N TRP A 17 0.90 -2.55 5.96
CA TRP A 17 -0.39 -2.84 6.58
C TRP A 17 -0.21 -3.03 8.08
N ASN A 18 -0.89 -2.20 8.83
CA ASN A 18 -1.01 -2.34 10.27
C ASN A 18 -2.23 -3.21 10.53
N GLU A 19 -2.10 -4.23 11.34
CA GLU A 19 -3.17 -5.21 11.58
C GLU A 19 -4.47 -4.62 12.12
N SER A 20 -4.45 -3.35 12.52
CA SER A 20 -5.65 -2.68 13.01
C SER A 20 -6.44 -1.96 11.90
N ALA A 21 -6.08 -2.13 10.64
CA ALA A 21 -6.80 -1.62 9.47
C ALA A 21 -6.19 -0.40 8.76
N THR A 22 -5.02 0.04 9.17
CA THR A 22 -4.37 1.20 8.56
C THR A 22 -3.35 0.75 7.52
N PHE A 23 -3.37 1.40 6.36
CA PHE A 23 -2.44 1.14 5.26
C PHE A 23 -1.64 2.39 4.95
N ASN A 24 -0.35 2.22 4.67
CA ASN A 24 0.51 3.28 4.22
C ASN A 24 1.13 2.88 2.89
N LEU A 25 1.05 3.77 1.91
CA LEU A 25 1.72 3.59 0.63
C LEU A 25 3.01 4.39 0.67
N GLN A 26 4.11 3.76 0.32
CA GLN A 26 5.44 4.33 0.46
C GLN A 26 6.19 4.31 -0.86
N THR A 27 7.02 5.33 -1.06
CA THR A 27 7.87 5.44 -2.25
C THR A 27 9.32 5.59 -1.80
N PRO A 28 10.30 5.08 -2.56
CA PRO A 28 11.69 5.23 -2.18
C PRO A 28 12.22 6.61 -2.58
N ILE A 29 12.75 7.33 -1.60
CA ILE A 29 13.37 8.64 -1.81
C ILE A 29 14.69 8.66 -1.03
N GLY A 30 15.79 8.85 -1.75
CA GLY A 30 17.10 8.94 -1.11
C GLY A 30 17.50 7.70 -0.33
N GLY A 31 17.06 6.52 -0.78
CA GLY A 31 17.38 5.25 -0.12
C GLY A 31 16.50 4.93 1.06
N GLN A 32 15.44 5.70 1.27
CA GLN A 32 14.49 5.47 2.37
C GLN A 32 13.07 5.37 1.85
N TRP A 33 12.24 4.60 2.56
CA TRP A 33 10.81 4.51 2.26
C TRP A 33 10.09 5.68 2.93
N VAL A 34 9.37 6.46 2.13
CA VAL A 34 8.64 7.64 2.60
C VAL A 34 7.14 7.44 2.36
N ASP A 35 6.34 7.66 3.38
CA ASP A 35 4.88 7.57 3.26
C ASP A 35 4.37 8.72 2.39
N TYR A 36 3.55 8.40 1.38
CA TYR A 36 2.93 9.43 0.57
C TYR A 36 1.40 9.35 0.57
N HIS A 37 0.84 8.27 1.07
CA HIS A 37 -0.61 8.11 1.15
C HIS A 37 -0.94 7.13 2.27
N CYS A 38 -1.98 7.46 3.03
CA CYS A 38 -2.45 6.64 4.13
C CYS A 38 -3.96 6.47 3.99
N PHE A 39 -4.45 5.26 4.17
CA PHE A 39 -5.88 5.00 4.12
C PHE A 39 -6.25 3.91 5.12
N THR A 40 -7.54 3.80 5.40
CA THR A 40 -8.08 2.85 6.36
C THR A 40 -9.11 1.96 5.68
N CYS A 41 -9.06 0.66 5.96
CA CYS A 41 -10.05 -0.29 5.46
C CYS A 41 -10.32 -1.34 6.54
N TYR A 42 -11.57 -1.43 6.95
CA TYR A 42 -11.99 -2.39 7.98
C TYR A 42 -12.51 -3.68 7.35
N GLY A 43 -12.51 -4.75 8.13
CA GLY A 43 -13.08 -6.01 7.67
C GLY A 43 -12.16 -6.86 6.83
N ILE A 44 -10.86 -6.60 6.89
CA ILE A 44 -9.88 -7.41 6.16
C ILE A 44 -9.48 -8.60 7.01
N ASP A 45 -9.70 -9.80 6.48
CA ASP A 45 -9.49 -11.04 7.23
C ASP A 45 -8.19 -11.77 6.87
N SER A 46 -7.51 -11.39 5.78
CA SER A 46 -6.30 -12.08 5.36
C SER A 46 -5.30 -11.14 4.72
N GLU A 47 -4.04 -11.58 4.64
CA GLU A 47 -2.99 -10.83 3.99
C GLU A 47 -3.28 -10.64 2.50
N GLN A 48 -3.85 -11.67 1.87
CA GLN A 48 -4.18 -11.59 0.45
C GLN A 48 -5.23 -10.52 0.18
N GLU A 49 -6.27 -10.45 1.01
CA GLU A 49 -7.28 -9.40 0.88
C GLU A 49 -6.67 -8.02 1.08
N ALA A 50 -5.76 -7.89 2.05
CA ALA A 50 -5.10 -6.63 2.31
C ALA A 50 -4.31 -6.17 1.10
N LEU A 51 -3.53 -7.06 0.49
CA LEU A 51 -2.74 -6.72 -0.69
C LEU A 51 -3.64 -6.36 -1.87
N GLU A 52 -4.68 -7.14 -2.11
CA GLU A 52 -5.62 -6.87 -3.20
C GLU A 52 -6.28 -5.50 -3.04
N HIS A 53 -6.70 -5.17 -1.83
CA HIS A 53 -7.32 -3.88 -1.57
C HIS A 53 -6.34 -2.74 -1.80
N ALA A 54 -5.12 -2.88 -1.34
CA ALA A 54 -4.09 -1.86 -1.53
C ALA A 54 -3.78 -1.64 -3.01
N MET A 55 -3.70 -2.72 -3.79
CA MET A 55 -3.48 -2.61 -5.23
C MET A 55 -4.63 -1.91 -5.93
N GLU A 56 -5.86 -2.17 -5.49
CA GLU A 56 -7.04 -1.50 -6.01
C GLU A 56 -6.99 0.00 -5.75
N VAL A 57 -6.57 0.40 -4.55
CA VAL A 57 -6.43 1.82 -4.20
C VAL A 57 -5.36 2.49 -5.08
N LEU A 58 -4.25 1.81 -5.33
CA LEU A 58 -3.20 2.32 -6.21
C LEU A 58 -3.75 2.58 -7.61
N GLU A 59 -4.52 1.65 -8.16
CA GLU A 59 -5.12 1.80 -9.47
C GLU A 59 -6.09 2.97 -9.53
N GLN A 60 -6.87 3.18 -8.48
CA GLN A 60 -7.82 4.28 -8.42
C GLN A 60 -7.12 5.63 -8.38
N GLU A 61 -6.02 5.75 -7.68
CA GLU A 61 -5.26 6.99 -7.61
C GLU A 61 -4.68 7.38 -8.96
N ASP A 62 -4.21 6.39 -9.72
CA ASP A 62 -3.63 6.67 -11.03
C ASP A 62 -4.69 7.00 -12.08
N ALA A 63 -5.92 6.57 -11.86
CA ALA A 63 -7.03 6.85 -12.78
C ALA A 63 -7.60 8.26 -12.61
N ALA A 64 -7.18 8.96 -11.59
CA ALA A 64 -7.64 10.34 -11.36
C ALA A 64 -6.78 11.39 -12.12
#